data_3f5124bce3a42285174546ee3737f13c
#
_entry.id   3f5124bce3a42285174546ee3737f13c
#
_cell.length_a   1.000
_cell.length_b   1.000
_cell.length_c   1.000
_cell.angle_alpha   90.00
_cell.angle_beta   90.00
_cell.angle_gamma   90.00
#
_symmetry.space_group_name_H-M   'P 1'
#
loop_
_entity.id
_entity.type
_entity.pdbx_description
1 polymer ?
#
loop_
_entity_poly.entity_id
_entity_poly.type
_entity_poly.pdbx_seq_one_letter_code
_entity_poly.pdbx_strand_id
1 'polypeptide(L)'
;MNKDIVKLKEDISSSPLYSEDLAPVPSNKRTWSKWHLAAIWVGMAVCIPTYLLASYMIKTGLNWYEALIIIGLANLIITVPMVLNGHAGVKYGIPFPVIGRAAFGTKGVHLASVTRGIIACGWFGVQTWIGGLAIYAIFNAVTGTDGELGLSVGKFIGFGIFWIINMYFIWKGTESIKWLETYSAPILIIMGVALIYWSYAKADGFSIVLDQSVQLEKTAAAITKKEDAFYLNLNALKNKEGDLKASEYTIISDKNSTWKAYTSEPILISNAENIQVQFRNNEVVSSIVNATIVSSESGSDSKLWSYLLWLTAMVGFWATMSISIADITRYAATQKDQIAGQFIGLPATMMLYSFVGIFVTCAAVINFKDILIADDAPWDPVSLISKFKNPMVVIVAQIFMLIATLSTNIAANVIAPSNAFSNLWPKKISFRTGGMITGVLGILIMPWWLLNEISGFLIFVSGLLGPVLGILIADYYLVRKKKLELAELYKEDGIYSYGKTGFNKAAMIALFFGVFVALIGYWVPVLNFLYSLSWFTGFIISFVLYVLLMKKNNTTLITKKS
;
A
#
# COMPACT_ATOMS: atom_id res chain seq x y z
N MET A 1 9.78 9.00 35.36
CA MET A 1 8.77 9.77 34.59
C MET A 1 9.47 10.41 33.40
N ASN A 2 8.96 10.19 32.19
CA ASN A 2 9.55 10.74 30.98
C ASN A 2 9.37 12.27 30.98
N LYS A 3 10.46 13.04 31.04
CA LYS A 3 10.45 14.53 31.16
C LYS A 3 9.81 15.23 29.94
N ASP A 4 9.54 14.49 28.86
CA ASP A 4 9.05 15.04 27.59
C ASP A 4 7.53 14.99 27.41
N ILE A 5 6.79 14.36 28.33
CA ILE A 5 5.33 14.22 28.21
C ILE A 5 4.63 15.51 28.67
N VAL A 6 3.93 16.16 27.76
CA VAL A 6 3.10 17.33 28.05
C VAL A 6 1.71 16.87 28.52
N LYS A 7 1.27 17.40 29.66
CA LYS A 7 -0.08 17.17 30.21
C LYS A 7 -0.96 18.36 29.93
N LEU A 8 -2.22 18.09 29.60
CA LEU A 8 -3.24 19.12 29.51
C LEU A 8 -3.52 19.68 30.92
N LYS A 9 -3.54 21.00 31.04
CA LYS A 9 -3.79 21.70 32.31
C LYS A 9 -5.18 22.33 32.38
N GLU A 10 -5.81 22.55 31.23
CA GLU A 10 -7.10 23.19 31.08
C GLU A 10 -8.19 22.17 30.72
N ASP A 11 -9.42 22.41 31.14
CA ASP A 11 -10.57 21.64 30.66
C ASP A 11 -10.96 22.13 29.25
N ILE A 12 -10.91 21.22 28.30
CA ILE A 12 -11.22 21.46 26.89
C ILE A 12 -12.54 20.80 26.44
N SER A 13 -13.27 20.16 27.35
CA SER A 13 -14.45 19.35 27.04
C SER A 13 -15.61 20.14 26.43
N SER A 14 -15.71 21.43 26.77
CA SER A 14 -16.71 22.36 26.22
C SER A 14 -16.44 22.79 24.77
N SER A 15 -15.20 22.60 24.28
CA SER A 15 -14.82 23.02 22.93
C SER A 15 -15.60 22.27 21.83
N PRO A 16 -16.04 22.94 20.77
CA PRO A 16 -16.62 22.29 19.58
C PRO A 16 -15.61 21.42 18.82
N LEU A 17 -14.31 21.69 18.98
CA LEU A 17 -13.21 20.92 18.38
C LEU A 17 -12.80 19.69 19.22
N TYR A 18 -13.49 19.43 20.31
CA TYR A 18 -13.23 18.31 21.23
C TYR A 18 -14.17 17.14 20.99
N SER A 19 -13.61 15.94 21.02
CA SER A 19 -14.31 14.68 21.29
C SER A 19 -13.40 13.76 22.10
N GLU A 20 -13.96 12.75 22.76
CA GLU A 20 -13.17 11.77 23.54
C GLU A 20 -12.16 11.04 22.67
N ASP A 21 -12.51 10.72 21.42
CA ASP A 21 -11.64 10.03 20.47
C ASP A 21 -10.43 10.87 20.05
N LEU A 22 -10.59 12.20 20.01
CA LEU A 22 -9.54 13.17 19.65
C LEU A 22 -8.79 13.72 20.87
N ALA A 23 -9.22 13.39 22.09
CA ALA A 23 -8.62 13.87 23.31
C ALA A 23 -7.19 13.35 23.53
N PRO A 24 -6.35 14.07 24.29
CA PRO A 24 -5.04 13.58 24.68
C PRO A 24 -5.14 12.32 25.52
N VAL A 25 -4.43 11.27 25.13
CA VAL A 25 -4.33 10.03 25.91
C VAL A 25 -3.70 10.34 27.27
N PRO A 26 -4.33 9.99 28.40
CA PRO A 26 -3.75 10.17 29.73
C PRO A 26 -2.41 9.47 29.87
N SER A 27 -1.46 10.06 30.62
CA SER A 27 -0.09 9.55 30.73
C SER A 27 0.00 8.12 31.30
N ASN A 28 -0.94 7.74 32.17
CA ASN A 28 -1.03 6.39 32.74
C ASN A 28 -1.52 5.33 31.73
N LYS A 29 -2.14 5.74 30.61
CA LYS A 29 -2.56 4.85 29.51
C LYS A 29 -1.52 4.77 28.39
N ARG A 30 -0.42 5.53 28.44
CA ARG A 30 0.67 5.48 27.46
C ARG A 30 1.69 4.43 27.89
N THR A 31 1.40 3.17 27.61
CA THR A 31 2.11 1.99 28.14
C THR A 31 2.79 1.15 27.06
N TRP A 32 2.65 1.52 25.78
CA TRP A 32 3.16 0.70 24.69
C TRP A 32 4.69 0.78 24.60
N SER A 33 5.33 -0.38 24.74
CA SER A 33 6.77 -0.55 24.57
C SER A 33 7.13 -0.72 23.09
N LYS A 34 8.42 -0.76 22.79
CA LYS A 34 8.94 -1.05 21.44
C LYS A 34 8.39 -2.35 20.87
N TRP A 35 8.16 -3.36 21.69
CA TRP A 35 7.65 -4.65 21.25
C TRP A 35 6.16 -4.59 20.86
N HIS A 36 5.35 -3.81 21.57
CA HIS A 36 3.95 -3.57 21.17
C HIS A 36 3.89 -2.86 19.81
N LEU A 37 4.74 -1.84 19.61
CA LEU A 37 4.80 -1.09 18.35
C LEU A 37 5.34 -1.96 17.20
N ALA A 38 6.37 -2.78 17.46
CA ALA A 38 6.86 -3.74 16.47
C ALA A 38 5.79 -4.77 16.11
N ALA A 39 5.04 -5.30 17.09
CA ALA A 39 3.95 -6.24 16.85
C ALA A 39 2.82 -5.66 16.00
N ILE A 40 2.46 -4.38 16.21
CA ILE A 40 1.50 -3.67 15.34
C ILE A 40 2.01 -3.61 13.90
N TRP A 41 3.29 -3.30 13.69
CA TRP A 41 3.88 -3.30 12.36
C TRP A 41 3.88 -4.69 11.72
N VAL A 42 4.16 -5.74 12.51
CA VAL A 42 4.02 -7.13 12.02
C VAL A 42 2.57 -7.38 11.58
N GLY A 43 1.57 -7.04 12.41
CA GLY A 43 0.16 -7.22 12.09
C GLY A 43 -0.30 -6.44 10.85
N MET A 44 0.25 -5.25 10.60
CA MET A 44 -0.10 -4.44 9.43
C MET A 44 0.68 -4.81 8.17
N ALA A 45 1.98 -5.14 8.28
CA ALA A 45 2.86 -5.37 7.15
C ALA A 45 2.80 -6.81 6.62
N VAL A 46 2.47 -7.79 7.48
CA VAL A 46 2.19 -9.17 7.06
C VAL A 46 0.78 -9.23 6.47
N CYS A 47 0.63 -8.79 5.25
CA CYS A 47 -0.67 -8.68 4.57
C CYS A 47 -0.58 -9.05 3.10
N ILE A 48 -1.72 -9.37 2.51
CA ILE A 48 -1.79 -9.76 1.09
C ILE A 48 -1.24 -8.68 0.15
N PRO A 49 -1.51 -7.37 0.32
CA PRO A 49 -0.90 -6.35 -0.51
C PRO A 49 0.63 -6.32 -0.49
N THR A 50 1.28 -6.63 0.65
CA THR A 50 2.75 -6.74 0.71
C THR A 50 3.27 -7.88 -0.15
N TYR A 51 2.63 -9.04 -0.08
CA TYR A 51 2.92 -10.19 -0.94
C TYR A 51 2.76 -9.82 -2.42
N LEU A 52 1.60 -9.26 -2.75
CA LEU A 52 1.20 -8.94 -4.12
C LEU A 52 2.13 -7.89 -4.76
N LEU A 53 2.50 -6.84 -4.04
CA LEU A 53 3.42 -5.82 -4.56
C LEU A 53 4.81 -6.40 -4.86
N ALA A 54 5.34 -7.26 -3.99
CA ALA A 54 6.61 -7.92 -4.21
C ALA A 54 6.57 -8.83 -5.46
N SER A 55 5.48 -9.59 -5.62
CA SER A 55 5.26 -10.43 -6.80
C SER A 55 5.11 -9.58 -8.07
N TYR A 56 4.44 -8.44 -8.02
CA TYR A 56 4.31 -7.54 -9.17
C TYR A 56 5.63 -6.88 -9.57
N MET A 57 6.54 -6.64 -8.64
CA MET A 57 7.89 -6.21 -8.99
C MET A 57 8.58 -7.22 -9.91
N ILE A 58 8.46 -8.52 -9.61
CA ILE A 58 8.97 -9.58 -10.49
C ILE A 58 8.26 -9.56 -11.84
N LYS A 59 6.92 -9.45 -11.84
CA LYS A 59 6.11 -9.37 -13.06
C LYS A 59 6.54 -8.22 -13.99
N THR A 60 7.05 -7.12 -13.43
CA THR A 60 7.48 -5.94 -14.18
C THR A 60 8.96 -5.96 -14.58
N GLY A 61 9.67 -7.08 -14.38
CA GLY A 61 11.03 -7.27 -14.85
C GLY A 61 12.11 -7.01 -13.81
N LEU A 62 11.79 -7.02 -12.51
CA LEU A 62 12.77 -7.03 -11.44
C LEU A 62 13.02 -8.47 -10.98
N ASN A 63 14.30 -8.81 -10.75
CA ASN A 63 14.59 -10.09 -10.11
C ASN A 63 14.38 -10.03 -8.59
N TRP A 64 14.43 -11.17 -7.92
CA TRP A 64 14.08 -11.29 -6.51
C TRP A 64 14.92 -10.41 -5.58
N TYR A 65 16.24 -10.29 -5.82
CA TYR A 65 17.12 -9.49 -4.95
C TYR A 65 16.95 -7.99 -5.22
N GLU A 66 16.73 -7.56 -6.47
CA GLU A 66 16.40 -6.17 -6.83
C GLU A 66 15.12 -5.74 -6.13
N ALA A 67 14.06 -6.56 -6.21
CA ALA A 67 12.80 -6.29 -5.52
C ALA A 67 12.99 -6.15 -4.00
N LEU A 68 13.72 -7.07 -3.36
CA LEU A 68 13.97 -6.99 -1.92
C LEU A 68 14.80 -5.78 -1.50
N ILE A 69 15.82 -5.41 -2.29
CA ILE A 69 16.62 -4.20 -2.03
C ILE A 69 15.74 -2.96 -2.09
N ILE A 70 14.91 -2.82 -3.12
CA ILE A 70 14.01 -1.68 -3.27
C ILE A 70 13.01 -1.63 -2.11
N ILE A 71 12.41 -2.76 -1.75
CA ILE A 71 11.48 -2.84 -0.61
C ILE A 71 12.18 -2.45 0.69
N GLY A 72 13.38 -2.97 0.95
CA GLY A 72 14.17 -2.63 2.13
C GLY A 72 14.50 -1.14 2.20
N LEU A 73 15.01 -0.57 1.11
CA LEU A 73 15.35 0.85 1.00
C LEU A 73 14.12 1.75 1.18
N ALA A 74 13.01 1.44 0.49
CA ALA A 74 11.78 2.23 0.59
C ALA A 74 11.25 2.27 2.03
N ASN A 75 11.25 1.11 2.71
CA ASN A 75 10.77 1.01 4.08
C ASN A 75 11.71 1.69 5.08
N LEU A 76 13.02 1.67 4.87
CA LEU A 76 13.96 2.47 5.65
C LEU A 76 13.74 3.97 5.43
N ILE A 77 13.58 4.40 4.17
CA ILE A 77 13.34 5.80 3.82
C ILE A 77 12.05 6.32 4.50
N ILE A 78 10.93 5.59 4.37
CA ILE A 78 9.65 6.07 4.94
C ILE A 78 9.62 5.99 6.46
N THR A 79 10.37 5.08 7.08
CA THR A 79 10.44 4.98 8.55
C THR A 79 11.02 6.23 9.18
N VAL A 80 11.97 6.93 8.53
CA VAL A 80 12.56 8.16 9.06
C VAL A 80 11.50 9.25 9.28
N PRO A 81 10.75 9.72 8.27
CA PRO A 81 9.70 10.71 8.48
C PRO A 81 8.55 10.19 9.38
N MET A 82 8.27 8.88 9.40
CA MET A 82 7.34 8.31 10.37
C MET A 82 7.79 8.52 11.81
N VAL A 83 9.02 8.20 12.12
CA VAL A 83 9.61 8.41 13.45
C VAL A 83 9.58 9.89 13.83
N LEU A 84 9.91 10.77 12.89
CA LEU A 84 9.84 12.20 13.11
C LEU A 84 8.41 12.67 13.40
N ASN A 85 7.44 12.27 12.60
CA ASN A 85 6.03 12.65 12.80
C ASN A 85 5.41 11.98 14.05
N GLY A 86 5.83 10.76 14.39
CA GLY A 86 5.43 10.03 15.59
C GLY A 86 5.85 10.70 16.91
N HIS A 87 6.89 11.55 16.88
CA HIS A 87 7.38 12.25 18.05
C HIS A 87 6.30 13.10 18.73
N ALA A 88 5.49 13.82 17.96
CA ALA A 88 4.39 14.64 18.47
C ALA A 88 3.31 13.79 19.16
N GLY A 89 2.99 12.61 18.62
CA GLY A 89 2.06 11.66 19.22
C GLY A 89 2.48 11.25 20.63
N VAL A 90 3.73 10.82 20.81
CA VAL A 90 4.27 10.45 22.12
C VAL A 90 4.29 11.65 23.08
N LYS A 91 4.75 12.82 22.61
CA LYS A 91 4.92 14.00 23.47
C LYS A 91 3.58 14.54 23.98
N TYR A 92 2.59 14.66 23.13
CA TYR A 92 1.31 15.31 23.45
C TYR A 92 0.16 14.32 23.67
N GLY A 93 0.29 13.08 23.20
CA GLY A 93 -0.76 12.05 23.32
C GLY A 93 -1.95 12.24 22.41
N ILE A 94 -1.82 13.00 21.33
CA ILE A 94 -2.90 13.40 20.43
C ILE A 94 -2.76 12.77 19.04
N PRO A 95 -3.88 12.54 18.33
CA PRO A 95 -3.87 11.94 17.01
C PRO A 95 -3.47 12.95 15.92
N PHE A 96 -3.16 12.43 14.71
CA PHE A 96 -2.75 13.23 13.55
C PHE A 96 -3.67 14.42 13.24
N PRO A 97 -5.02 14.27 13.18
CA PRO A 97 -5.86 15.41 12.81
C PRO A 97 -5.73 16.59 13.78
N VAL A 98 -5.50 16.32 15.06
CA VAL A 98 -5.30 17.37 16.07
C VAL A 98 -3.92 18.02 15.93
N ILE A 99 -2.85 17.22 15.72
CA ILE A 99 -1.51 17.75 15.46
C ILE A 99 -1.51 18.65 14.22
N GLY A 100 -2.19 18.21 13.18
CA GLY A 100 -2.27 18.92 11.91
C GLY A 100 -2.92 20.30 12.00
N ARG A 101 -3.76 20.57 13.03
CA ARG A 101 -4.31 21.90 13.27
C ARG A 101 -3.23 22.96 13.48
N ALA A 102 -2.09 22.57 14.06
CA ALA A 102 -0.96 23.48 14.23
C ALA A 102 -0.36 23.95 12.90
N ALA A 103 -0.20 23.02 11.95
CA ALA A 103 0.42 23.31 10.65
C ALA A 103 -0.57 23.95 9.66
N PHE A 104 -1.77 23.39 9.54
CA PHE A 104 -2.75 23.73 8.50
C PHE A 104 -3.82 24.71 8.96
N GLY A 105 -4.01 24.88 10.26
CA GLY A 105 -5.14 25.59 10.86
C GLY A 105 -6.29 24.65 11.25
N THR A 106 -7.23 25.15 12.08
CA THR A 106 -8.36 24.36 12.61
C THR A 106 -9.29 23.84 11.52
N LYS A 107 -9.47 24.57 10.41
CA LYS A 107 -10.23 24.16 9.23
C LYS A 107 -9.35 23.59 8.12
N GLY A 108 -8.16 24.16 7.92
CA GLY A 108 -7.24 23.73 6.86
C GLY A 108 -6.78 22.26 7.01
N VAL A 109 -6.70 21.74 8.23
CA VAL A 109 -6.35 20.34 8.49
C VAL A 109 -7.37 19.37 7.89
N HIS A 110 -8.61 19.79 7.66
CA HIS A 110 -9.62 18.91 7.05
C HIS A 110 -9.21 18.48 5.65
N LEU A 111 -8.56 19.37 4.87
CA LEU A 111 -8.08 18.99 3.54
C LEU A 111 -7.07 17.83 3.63
N ALA A 112 -6.08 17.93 4.50
CA ALA A 112 -5.07 16.89 4.69
C ALA A 112 -5.66 15.59 5.28
N SER A 113 -6.52 15.70 6.31
CA SER A 113 -7.08 14.54 7.00
C SER A 113 -8.12 13.80 6.16
N VAL A 114 -8.97 14.52 5.41
CA VAL A 114 -9.97 13.90 4.52
C VAL A 114 -9.30 13.23 3.33
N THR A 115 -8.32 13.88 2.69
CA THR A 115 -7.54 13.25 1.60
C THR A 115 -6.93 11.93 2.08
N ARG A 116 -6.28 11.93 3.24
CA ARG A 116 -5.74 10.70 3.85
C ARG A 116 -6.86 9.70 4.14
N GLY A 117 -8.02 10.16 4.64
CA GLY A 117 -9.17 9.33 4.94
C GLY A 117 -9.74 8.63 3.70
N ILE A 118 -9.94 9.36 2.60
CA ILE A 118 -10.45 8.82 1.33
C ILE A 118 -9.50 7.77 0.76
N ILE A 119 -8.19 8.02 0.79
CA ILE A 119 -7.19 7.05 0.33
C ILE A 119 -7.26 5.76 1.17
N ALA A 120 -7.46 5.88 2.49
CA ALA A 120 -7.64 4.70 3.33
C ALA A 120 -8.96 3.97 3.05
N CYS A 121 -10.02 4.67 2.62
CA CYS A 121 -11.24 4.01 2.15
C CYS A 121 -10.96 3.18 0.88
N GLY A 122 -10.09 3.64 -0.02
CA GLY A 122 -9.63 2.85 -1.16
C GLY A 122 -8.92 1.57 -0.73
N TRP A 123 -7.99 1.66 0.20
CA TRP A 123 -7.33 0.49 0.77
C TRP A 123 -8.29 -0.45 1.51
N PHE A 124 -9.25 0.12 2.26
CA PHE A 124 -10.31 -0.66 2.90
C PHE A 124 -11.08 -1.49 1.88
N GLY A 125 -11.48 -0.87 0.76
CA GLY A 125 -12.16 -1.54 -0.33
C GLY A 125 -11.33 -2.66 -0.95
N VAL A 126 -10.06 -2.38 -1.30
CA VAL A 126 -9.13 -3.39 -1.87
C VAL A 126 -8.97 -4.59 -0.95
N GLN A 127 -8.72 -4.37 0.32
CA GLN A 127 -8.60 -5.45 1.31
C GLN A 127 -9.92 -6.22 1.46
N THR A 128 -11.05 -5.52 1.42
CA THR A 128 -12.38 -6.16 1.48
C THR A 128 -12.63 -7.02 0.24
N TRP A 129 -12.22 -6.56 -0.95
CA TRP A 129 -12.31 -7.33 -2.19
C TRP A 129 -11.47 -8.61 -2.11
N ILE A 130 -10.22 -8.51 -1.67
CA ILE A 130 -9.32 -9.65 -1.49
C ILE A 130 -9.93 -10.69 -0.52
N GLY A 131 -10.47 -10.24 0.62
CA GLY A 131 -11.18 -11.13 1.54
C GLY A 131 -12.41 -11.78 0.94
N GLY A 132 -13.14 -11.06 0.08
CA GLY A 132 -14.25 -11.61 -0.70
C GLY A 132 -13.81 -12.71 -1.66
N LEU A 133 -12.67 -12.55 -2.32
CA LEU A 133 -12.08 -13.59 -3.17
C LEU A 133 -11.71 -14.85 -2.36
N ALA A 134 -11.23 -14.70 -1.13
CA ALA A 134 -10.95 -15.83 -0.24
C ALA A 134 -12.23 -16.59 0.15
N ILE A 135 -13.34 -15.88 0.42
CA ILE A 135 -14.65 -16.52 0.66
C ILE A 135 -15.11 -17.28 -0.59
N TYR A 136 -14.97 -16.68 -1.77
CA TYR A 136 -15.32 -17.34 -3.03
C TYR A 136 -14.47 -18.59 -3.27
N ALA A 137 -13.17 -18.55 -2.96
CA ALA A 137 -12.28 -19.71 -3.05
C ALA A 137 -12.68 -20.84 -2.07
N ILE A 138 -13.12 -20.50 -0.85
CA ILE A 138 -13.68 -21.48 0.10
C ILE A 138 -14.93 -22.13 -0.49
N PHE A 139 -15.85 -21.34 -1.03
CA PHE A 139 -17.08 -21.84 -1.63
C PHE A 139 -16.77 -22.84 -2.76
N ASN A 140 -15.86 -22.49 -3.67
CA ASN A 140 -15.45 -23.37 -4.76
C ASN A 140 -14.80 -24.68 -4.24
N ALA A 141 -13.96 -24.59 -3.20
CA ALA A 141 -13.35 -25.76 -2.59
C ALA A 141 -14.37 -26.71 -1.93
N VAL A 142 -15.47 -26.18 -1.36
CA VAL A 142 -16.55 -26.97 -0.74
C VAL A 142 -17.43 -27.60 -1.79
N THR A 143 -17.77 -26.88 -2.85
CA THR A 143 -18.69 -27.35 -3.91
C THR A 143 -17.98 -28.17 -4.99
N GLY A 144 -16.66 -28.17 -5.03
CA GLY A 144 -15.88 -28.84 -6.08
C GLY A 144 -16.01 -28.14 -7.45
N THR A 145 -16.36 -26.84 -7.46
CA THR A 145 -16.49 -26.04 -8.69
C THR A 145 -15.19 -25.32 -8.99
N ASP A 146 -14.87 -25.15 -10.27
CA ASP A 146 -13.75 -24.32 -10.71
C ASP A 146 -14.10 -22.85 -10.57
N GLY A 147 -13.09 -22.03 -10.26
CA GLY A 147 -13.25 -20.59 -10.13
C GLY A 147 -13.46 -19.94 -11.50
N GLU A 148 -14.43 -19.02 -11.59
CA GLU A 148 -14.66 -18.24 -12.81
C GLU A 148 -13.55 -17.20 -13.03
N LEU A 149 -13.13 -17.01 -14.28
CA LEU A 149 -12.19 -15.96 -14.66
C LEU A 149 -12.90 -14.58 -14.67
N GLY A 150 -12.14 -13.53 -14.41
CA GLY A 150 -12.66 -12.15 -14.43
C GLY A 150 -13.61 -11.85 -13.24
N LEU A 151 -14.50 -10.89 -13.44
CA LEU A 151 -15.52 -10.49 -12.46
C LEU A 151 -16.73 -11.44 -12.57
N SER A 152 -17.21 -11.97 -11.44
CA SER A 152 -18.35 -12.87 -11.39
C SER A 152 -19.27 -12.56 -10.22
N VAL A 153 -20.53 -13.00 -10.31
CA VAL A 153 -21.53 -12.79 -9.25
C VAL A 153 -21.07 -13.44 -7.93
N GLY A 154 -20.46 -14.63 -7.99
CA GLY A 154 -19.93 -15.31 -6.80
C GLY A 154 -18.86 -14.50 -6.07
N LYS A 155 -17.97 -13.82 -6.79
CA LYS A 155 -16.95 -12.93 -6.22
C LYS A 155 -17.57 -11.70 -5.54
N PHE A 156 -18.62 -11.11 -6.13
CA PHE A 156 -19.34 -10.01 -5.50
C PHE A 156 -20.14 -10.43 -4.27
N ILE A 157 -20.69 -11.64 -4.24
CA ILE A 157 -21.32 -12.20 -3.05
C ILE A 157 -20.28 -12.36 -1.93
N GLY A 158 -19.12 -12.95 -2.25
CA GLY A 158 -18.02 -13.08 -1.30
C GLY A 158 -17.56 -11.72 -0.75
N PHE A 159 -17.43 -10.72 -1.62
CA PHE A 159 -17.13 -9.33 -1.24
C PHE A 159 -18.18 -8.75 -0.27
N GLY A 160 -19.47 -8.92 -0.56
CA GLY A 160 -20.55 -8.45 0.30
C GLY A 160 -20.53 -9.12 1.68
N ILE A 161 -20.31 -10.43 1.74
CA ILE A 161 -20.18 -11.16 3.01
C ILE A 161 -19.00 -10.64 3.82
N PHE A 162 -17.82 -10.50 3.20
CA PHE A 162 -16.64 -10.01 3.92
C PHE A 162 -16.77 -8.54 4.33
N TRP A 163 -17.45 -7.72 3.53
CA TRP A 163 -17.79 -6.35 3.91
C TRP A 163 -18.67 -6.32 5.16
N ILE A 164 -19.73 -7.15 5.24
CA ILE A 164 -20.58 -7.25 6.43
C ILE A 164 -19.77 -7.66 7.66
N ILE A 165 -18.82 -8.59 7.51
CA ILE A 165 -17.92 -8.99 8.60
C ILE A 165 -17.09 -7.80 9.08
N ASN A 166 -16.47 -7.04 8.15
CA ASN A 166 -15.72 -5.82 8.50
C ASN A 166 -16.61 -4.80 9.24
N MET A 167 -17.83 -4.55 8.74
CA MET A 167 -18.78 -3.62 9.35
C MET A 167 -19.19 -4.05 10.76
N TYR A 168 -19.34 -5.35 11.00
CA TYR A 168 -19.61 -5.88 12.34
C TYR A 168 -18.46 -5.58 13.32
N PHE A 169 -17.21 -5.79 12.94
CA PHE A 169 -16.05 -5.49 13.79
C PHE A 169 -15.90 -3.99 14.04
N ILE A 170 -16.15 -3.14 13.04
CA ILE A 170 -16.18 -1.68 13.18
C ILE A 170 -17.26 -1.26 14.19
N TRP A 171 -18.45 -1.87 14.10
CA TRP A 171 -19.54 -1.61 15.03
C TRP A 171 -19.19 -2.00 16.47
N LYS A 172 -18.52 -3.13 16.69
CA LYS A 172 -18.06 -3.58 18.01
C LYS A 172 -17.00 -2.63 18.60
N GLY A 173 -16.22 -1.94 17.77
CA GLY A 173 -15.28 -0.91 18.18
C GLY A 173 -13.90 -1.45 18.61
N THR A 174 -13.13 -0.60 19.28
CA THR A 174 -11.68 -0.77 19.52
C THR A 174 -11.26 -2.02 20.30
N GLU A 175 -12.12 -2.54 21.19
CA GLU A 175 -11.81 -3.76 21.96
C GLU A 175 -11.70 -5.01 21.06
N SER A 176 -12.60 -5.13 20.07
CA SER A 176 -12.55 -6.24 19.11
C SER A 176 -11.34 -6.15 18.19
N ILE A 177 -10.91 -4.93 17.85
CA ILE A 177 -9.72 -4.67 17.04
C ILE A 177 -8.47 -5.19 17.75
N LYS A 178 -8.30 -4.83 19.01
CA LYS A 178 -7.16 -5.27 19.82
C LYS A 178 -7.02 -6.79 19.89
N TRP A 179 -8.14 -7.49 20.10
CA TRP A 179 -8.16 -8.95 20.13
C TRP A 179 -7.71 -9.53 18.78
N LEU A 180 -8.29 -9.03 17.70
CA LEU A 180 -8.00 -9.48 16.35
C LEU A 180 -6.51 -9.30 15.99
N GLU A 181 -5.92 -8.13 16.24
CA GLU A 181 -4.51 -7.84 15.99
C GLU A 181 -3.56 -8.75 16.78
N THR A 182 -3.92 -9.07 18.02
CA THR A 182 -3.07 -9.92 18.87
C THR A 182 -2.90 -11.33 18.31
N TYR A 183 -3.93 -11.89 17.72
CA TYR A 183 -3.93 -13.28 17.24
C TYR A 183 -3.63 -13.43 15.74
N SER A 184 -3.90 -12.42 14.92
CA SER A 184 -3.69 -12.52 13.47
C SER A 184 -2.21 -12.56 13.07
N ALA A 185 -1.35 -11.77 13.69
CA ALA A 185 0.07 -11.69 13.33
C ALA A 185 0.80 -13.06 13.48
N PRO A 186 0.67 -13.80 14.58
CA PRO A 186 1.23 -15.15 14.69
C PRO A 186 0.68 -16.12 13.62
N ILE A 187 -0.63 -16.07 13.35
CA ILE A 187 -1.28 -16.92 12.34
C ILE A 187 -0.67 -16.68 10.96
N LEU A 188 -0.47 -15.42 10.59
CA LEU A 188 0.12 -15.04 9.30
C LEU A 188 1.57 -15.47 9.14
N ILE A 189 2.37 -15.31 10.20
CA ILE A 189 3.77 -15.75 10.19
C ILE A 189 3.82 -17.27 10.01
N ILE A 190 3.00 -18.03 10.74
CA ILE A 190 2.92 -19.48 10.61
C ILE A 190 2.54 -19.87 9.18
N MET A 191 1.56 -19.17 8.58
CA MET A 191 1.16 -19.42 7.20
C MET A 191 2.29 -19.10 6.21
N GLY A 192 2.97 -17.97 6.38
CA GLY A 192 4.13 -17.61 5.55
C GLY A 192 5.23 -18.69 5.61
N VAL A 193 5.54 -19.19 6.82
CA VAL A 193 6.51 -20.29 7.02
C VAL A 193 6.03 -21.58 6.37
N ALA A 194 4.74 -21.92 6.50
CA ALA A 194 4.17 -23.10 5.86
C ALA A 194 4.24 -23.02 4.33
N LEU A 195 3.97 -21.86 3.75
CA LEU A 195 4.09 -21.63 2.30
C LEU A 195 5.56 -21.70 1.83
N ILE A 196 6.51 -21.16 2.57
CA ILE A 196 7.94 -21.31 2.27
C ILE A 196 8.35 -22.79 2.33
N TYR A 197 7.92 -23.51 3.37
CA TYR A 197 8.22 -24.96 3.50
C TYR A 197 7.63 -25.75 2.33
N TRP A 198 6.36 -25.48 1.97
CA TRP A 198 5.74 -26.08 0.81
C TRP A 198 6.54 -25.82 -0.48
N SER A 199 6.93 -24.56 -0.69
CA SER A 199 7.70 -24.14 -1.85
C SER A 199 9.06 -24.85 -1.94
N TYR A 200 9.78 -24.89 -0.83
CA TYR A 200 11.06 -25.57 -0.73
C TYR A 200 10.94 -27.07 -1.00
N ALA A 201 9.97 -27.73 -0.34
CA ALA A 201 9.78 -29.18 -0.43
C ALA A 201 9.30 -29.64 -1.82
N LYS A 202 8.60 -28.77 -2.56
CA LYS A 202 8.08 -29.10 -3.90
C LYS A 202 9.06 -28.77 -5.03
N ALA A 203 9.94 -27.84 -4.82
CA ALA A 203 10.90 -27.38 -5.84
C ALA A 203 12.33 -27.91 -5.65
N ASP A 204 12.55 -28.77 -4.65
CA ASP A 204 13.83 -29.39 -4.33
C ASP A 204 14.97 -28.40 -3.99
N GLY A 205 14.64 -27.20 -3.51
CA GLY A 205 15.63 -26.27 -2.99
C GLY A 205 15.34 -24.78 -3.19
N PHE A 206 16.08 -23.93 -2.48
CA PHE A 206 15.92 -22.47 -2.55
C PHE A 206 16.46 -21.88 -3.86
N SER A 207 17.61 -22.35 -4.33
CA SER A 207 18.26 -21.84 -5.54
C SER A 207 17.35 -22.01 -6.75
N ILE A 208 16.80 -23.21 -6.94
CA ILE A 208 15.93 -23.54 -8.07
C ILE A 208 14.69 -22.62 -8.11
N VAL A 209 14.11 -22.34 -6.93
CA VAL A 209 12.95 -21.45 -6.83
C VAL A 209 13.34 -20.03 -7.20
N LEU A 210 14.44 -19.51 -6.68
CA LEU A 210 14.84 -18.12 -6.91
C LEU A 210 15.30 -17.87 -8.36
N ASP A 211 15.91 -18.88 -9.00
CA ASP A 211 16.30 -18.81 -10.42
C ASP A 211 15.09 -18.66 -11.34
N GLN A 212 13.88 -19.10 -10.91
CA GLN A 212 12.64 -18.87 -11.66
C GLN A 212 12.26 -17.39 -11.78
N SER A 213 12.72 -16.53 -10.87
CA SER A 213 12.46 -15.09 -10.98
C SER A 213 12.98 -14.52 -12.30
N VAL A 214 14.10 -15.02 -12.82
CA VAL A 214 14.68 -14.60 -14.10
C VAL A 214 13.78 -14.95 -15.30
N GLN A 215 13.04 -16.05 -15.22
CA GLN A 215 12.07 -16.42 -16.27
C GLN A 215 10.82 -15.54 -16.21
N LEU A 216 10.40 -15.14 -15.01
CA LEU A 216 9.25 -14.27 -14.79
C LEU A 216 9.51 -12.81 -15.15
N GLU A 217 10.78 -12.39 -15.28
CA GLU A 217 11.16 -11.05 -15.79
C GLU A 217 10.74 -10.85 -17.25
N LYS A 218 10.60 -11.92 -18.03
CA LYS A 218 10.32 -11.84 -19.45
C LYS A 218 8.83 -11.82 -19.71
N THR A 219 8.37 -10.84 -20.47
CA THR A 219 7.00 -10.83 -20.98
C THR A 219 6.76 -12.04 -21.89
N ALA A 220 5.58 -12.65 -21.80
CA ALA A 220 5.24 -13.83 -22.58
C ALA A 220 5.30 -13.60 -24.10
N ALA A 221 5.00 -12.39 -24.57
CA ALA A 221 5.08 -11.98 -25.96
C ALA A 221 5.67 -10.57 -26.07
N ALA A 222 6.80 -10.42 -26.74
CA ALA A 222 7.49 -9.15 -26.93
C ALA A 222 7.75 -8.88 -28.41
N ILE A 223 7.49 -7.66 -28.87
CA ILE A 223 7.78 -7.22 -30.23
C ILE A 223 9.06 -6.39 -30.20
N THR A 224 10.06 -6.80 -30.96
CA THR A 224 11.29 -6.04 -31.17
C THR A 224 11.37 -5.54 -32.60
N LYS A 225 11.79 -4.29 -32.80
CA LYS A 225 12.09 -3.74 -34.11
C LYS A 225 13.58 -3.90 -34.41
N LYS A 226 13.92 -4.55 -35.53
CA LYS A 226 15.30 -4.63 -36.02
C LYS A 226 15.31 -4.09 -37.44
N GLU A 227 16.09 -3.05 -37.71
CA GLU A 227 16.05 -2.30 -38.98
C GLU A 227 14.63 -1.84 -39.25
N ASP A 228 14.00 -2.24 -40.35
CA ASP A 228 12.62 -1.90 -40.69
C ASP A 228 11.61 -3.04 -40.51
N ALA A 229 12.02 -4.14 -39.87
CA ALA A 229 11.17 -5.31 -39.63
C ALA A 229 10.81 -5.48 -38.14
N PHE A 230 9.60 -5.99 -37.90
CA PHE A 230 9.11 -6.32 -36.56
C PHE A 230 9.22 -7.83 -36.32
N TYR A 231 9.67 -8.19 -35.16
CA TYR A 231 9.84 -9.58 -34.72
C TYR A 231 9.09 -9.83 -33.43
N LEU A 232 8.23 -10.85 -33.43
CA LEU A 232 7.56 -11.35 -32.23
C LEU A 232 8.43 -12.40 -31.57
N ASN A 233 8.78 -12.16 -30.30
CA ASN A 233 9.52 -13.06 -29.45
C ASN A 233 8.58 -13.69 -28.42
N LEU A 234 8.53 -15.00 -28.35
CA LEU A 234 7.69 -15.77 -27.45
C LEU A 234 8.51 -16.31 -26.28
N ASN A 235 7.98 -16.19 -25.06
CA ASN A 235 8.63 -16.64 -23.83
C ASN A 235 7.69 -17.52 -23.00
N ALA A 236 7.65 -18.82 -23.32
CA ALA A 236 7.02 -19.81 -22.47
C ALA A 236 7.92 -20.11 -21.26
N LEU A 237 7.30 -20.43 -20.13
CA LEU A 237 8.00 -20.84 -18.91
C LEU A 237 8.60 -22.24 -19.08
N LYS A 238 9.59 -22.55 -18.25
CA LYS A 238 10.21 -23.87 -18.17
C LYS A 238 9.84 -24.54 -16.85
N ASN A 239 9.80 -25.87 -16.86
CA ASN A 239 9.70 -26.69 -15.64
C ASN A 239 11.08 -26.77 -14.92
N LYS A 240 11.16 -27.49 -13.81
CA LYS A 240 12.40 -27.64 -13.05
C LYS A 240 13.51 -28.41 -13.80
N GLU A 241 13.13 -29.24 -14.76
CA GLU A 241 14.02 -30.00 -15.63
C GLU A 241 14.57 -29.14 -16.79
N GLY A 242 14.01 -27.95 -17.00
CA GLY A 242 14.39 -27.04 -18.08
C GLY A 242 13.57 -27.19 -19.36
N ASP A 243 12.58 -28.08 -19.39
CA ASP A 243 11.68 -28.27 -20.54
C ASP A 243 10.65 -27.16 -20.61
N LEU A 244 10.28 -26.79 -21.84
CA LEU A 244 9.24 -25.80 -22.09
C LEU A 244 7.87 -26.31 -21.63
N LYS A 245 7.11 -25.44 -20.95
CA LYS A 245 5.76 -25.75 -20.48
C LYS A 245 4.70 -25.59 -21.57
N ALA A 246 4.93 -24.79 -22.60
CA ALA A 246 4.07 -24.69 -23.76
C ALA A 246 4.64 -25.46 -24.94
N SER A 247 3.79 -26.23 -25.64
CA SER A 247 4.14 -26.96 -26.84
C SER A 247 3.69 -26.25 -28.12
N GLU A 248 2.69 -25.38 -28.02
CA GLU A 248 2.08 -24.69 -29.15
C GLU A 248 1.73 -23.24 -28.79
N TYR A 249 1.64 -22.41 -29.82
CA TYR A 249 1.14 -21.02 -29.71
C TYR A 249 0.19 -20.70 -30.85
N THR A 250 -0.64 -19.67 -30.65
CA THR A 250 -1.45 -19.07 -31.72
C THR A 250 -1.40 -17.55 -31.63
N ILE A 251 -1.38 -16.89 -32.77
CA ILE A 251 -1.61 -15.45 -32.86
C ILE A 251 -3.10 -15.27 -33.19
N ILE A 252 -3.81 -14.58 -32.30
CA ILE A 252 -5.24 -14.37 -32.43
C ILE A 252 -5.45 -13.26 -33.47
N SER A 253 -6.11 -13.60 -34.57
CA SER A 253 -6.55 -12.65 -35.60
C SER A 253 -8.02 -12.91 -35.90
N ASP A 254 -8.74 -11.87 -36.35
CA ASP A 254 -10.21 -11.90 -36.57
C ASP A 254 -10.72 -12.99 -37.52
N LYS A 255 -9.86 -13.69 -38.23
CA LYS A 255 -10.30 -14.60 -39.31
C LYS A 255 -9.79 -16.05 -39.29
N ASN A 256 -8.66 -16.38 -38.67
CA ASN A 256 -8.20 -17.77 -38.55
C ASN A 256 -7.06 -17.90 -37.53
N SER A 257 -7.33 -18.23 -36.28
CA SER A 257 -6.32 -18.62 -35.30
C SER A 257 -5.96 -20.10 -35.46
N THR A 258 -4.82 -20.42 -36.04
CA THR A 258 -4.29 -21.79 -36.11
C THR A 258 -3.19 -21.99 -35.10
N TRP A 259 -3.25 -23.12 -34.40
CA TRP A 259 -2.18 -23.52 -33.48
C TRP A 259 -0.94 -23.93 -34.27
N LYS A 260 0.23 -23.42 -33.85
CA LYS A 260 1.54 -23.73 -34.41
C LYS A 260 2.45 -24.29 -33.32
N ALA A 261 3.40 -25.14 -33.70
CA ALA A 261 4.43 -25.60 -32.77
C ALA A 261 5.19 -24.42 -32.16
N TYR A 262 5.43 -24.47 -30.86
CA TYR A 262 6.15 -23.40 -30.15
C TYR A 262 7.57 -23.25 -30.71
N THR A 263 8.01 -22.01 -30.89
CA THR A 263 9.38 -21.68 -31.25
C THR A 263 9.92 -20.57 -30.34
N SER A 264 11.20 -20.68 -29.99
CA SER A 264 11.95 -19.61 -29.29
C SER A 264 12.63 -18.67 -30.30
N GLU A 265 12.57 -18.96 -31.61
CA GLU A 265 13.13 -18.10 -32.64
C GLU A 265 12.20 -16.89 -32.88
N PRO A 266 12.76 -15.71 -33.15
CA PRO A 266 11.99 -14.53 -33.47
C PRO A 266 11.14 -14.75 -34.74
N ILE A 267 9.85 -14.46 -34.65
CA ILE A 267 8.87 -14.62 -35.71
C ILE A 267 8.69 -13.28 -36.43
N LEU A 268 8.96 -13.23 -37.72
CA LEU A 268 8.73 -12.03 -38.54
C LEU A 268 7.23 -11.74 -38.62
N ILE A 269 6.84 -10.50 -38.31
CA ILE A 269 5.47 -10.02 -38.36
C ILE A 269 5.34 -8.78 -39.22
N SER A 270 4.24 -8.67 -39.96
CA SER A 270 3.99 -7.56 -40.90
C SER A 270 3.47 -6.29 -40.23
N ASN A 271 2.84 -6.39 -39.08
CA ASN A 271 2.31 -5.27 -38.29
C ASN A 271 2.56 -5.52 -36.79
N ALA A 272 2.90 -4.46 -36.04
CA ALA A 272 3.17 -4.52 -34.64
C ALA A 272 1.95 -4.12 -33.76
N GLU A 273 0.83 -3.70 -34.36
CA GLU A 273 -0.32 -3.22 -33.62
C GLU A 273 -1.26 -4.35 -33.18
N ASN A 274 -1.66 -4.32 -31.91
CA ASN A 274 -2.71 -5.19 -31.34
C ASN A 274 -2.50 -6.70 -31.53
N ILE A 275 -1.24 -7.17 -31.48
CA ILE A 275 -0.95 -8.61 -31.57
C ILE A 275 -1.30 -9.27 -30.25
N GLN A 276 -2.22 -10.23 -30.30
CA GLN A 276 -2.61 -11.08 -29.18
C GLN A 276 -2.07 -12.50 -29.42
N VAL A 277 -1.51 -13.08 -28.34
CA VAL A 277 -0.93 -14.42 -28.40
C VAL A 277 -1.53 -15.28 -27.30
N GLN A 278 -1.69 -16.57 -27.59
CA GLN A 278 -2.12 -17.56 -26.63
C GLN A 278 -1.22 -18.81 -26.76
N PHE A 279 -0.98 -19.49 -25.66
CA PHE A 279 -0.10 -20.66 -25.58
C PHE A 279 -0.92 -21.88 -25.16
N ARG A 280 -0.48 -23.07 -25.58
CA ARG A 280 -1.15 -24.32 -25.24
C ARG A 280 -0.13 -25.42 -24.97
N ASN A 281 -0.53 -26.36 -24.08
CA ASN A 281 0.10 -27.66 -23.91
C ASN A 281 -0.99 -28.69 -23.66
N ASN A 282 -1.25 -29.52 -24.65
CA ASN A 282 -2.41 -30.44 -24.69
C ASN A 282 -3.73 -29.68 -24.44
N GLU A 283 -4.46 -30.05 -23.37
CA GLU A 283 -5.74 -29.42 -23.00
C GLU A 283 -5.58 -28.10 -22.24
N VAL A 284 -4.39 -27.82 -21.71
CA VAL A 284 -4.13 -26.59 -20.95
C VAL A 284 -3.86 -25.44 -21.92
N VAL A 285 -4.62 -24.37 -21.77
CA VAL A 285 -4.52 -23.16 -22.58
C VAL A 285 -4.24 -21.97 -21.65
N SER A 286 -3.28 -21.13 -22.04
CA SER A 286 -2.90 -19.92 -21.26
C SER A 286 -3.97 -18.83 -21.37
N SER A 287 -3.83 -17.82 -20.52
CA SER A 287 -4.46 -16.51 -20.76
C SER A 287 -4.02 -15.93 -22.13
N ILE A 288 -4.86 -15.04 -22.68
CA ILE A 288 -4.52 -14.27 -23.88
C ILE A 288 -3.65 -13.09 -23.44
N VAL A 289 -2.49 -12.94 -24.05
CA VAL A 289 -1.56 -11.82 -23.77
C VAL A 289 -1.42 -10.90 -24.97
N ASN A 290 -1.40 -9.59 -24.70
CA ASN A 290 -1.06 -8.60 -25.70
C ASN A 290 0.46 -8.51 -25.83
N ALA A 291 0.98 -8.64 -27.03
CA ALA A 291 2.41 -8.48 -27.26
C ALA A 291 2.84 -7.03 -27.03
N THR A 292 3.88 -6.83 -26.24
CA THR A 292 4.40 -5.51 -25.91
C THR A 292 5.56 -5.13 -26.82
N ILE A 293 5.55 -3.90 -27.34
CA ILE A 293 6.67 -3.37 -28.12
C ILE A 293 7.81 -3.03 -27.16
N VAL A 294 8.94 -3.73 -27.32
CA VAL A 294 10.17 -3.47 -26.55
C VAL A 294 11.16 -2.77 -27.48
N SER A 295 11.48 -1.51 -27.20
CA SER A 295 12.51 -0.78 -27.96
C SER A 295 13.88 -1.43 -27.70
N SER A 296 14.63 -1.70 -28.76
CA SER A 296 15.98 -2.27 -28.70
C SER A 296 17.01 -1.36 -28.00
N GLU A 297 16.65 -0.10 -27.75
CA GLU A 297 17.47 0.91 -27.06
C GLU A 297 17.22 0.98 -25.54
N SER A 298 16.30 0.19 -24.97
CA SER A 298 16.06 0.18 -23.53
C SER A 298 17.17 -0.58 -22.76
N GLY A 299 18.37 -0.01 -22.80
CA GLY A 299 19.51 -0.35 -21.95
C GLY A 299 19.30 0.10 -20.50
N SER A 300 20.39 0.22 -19.73
CA SER A 300 20.42 0.53 -18.28
C SER A 300 19.52 1.67 -17.81
N ASP A 301 19.21 2.66 -18.66
CA ASP A 301 18.39 3.81 -18.30
C ASP A 301 16.92 3.45 -18.03
N SER A 302 16.36 2.48 -18.75
CA SER A 302 14.97 2.05 -18.52
C SER A 302 14.84 1.28 -17.19
N LYS A 303 15.84 0.51 -16.81
CA LYS A 303 15.85 -0.28 -15.56
C LYS A 303 15.98 0.64 -14.33
N LEU A 304 16.80 1.68 -14.42
CA LEU A 304 16.90 2.70 -13.36
C LEU A 304 15.54 3.38 -13.10
N TRP A 305 14.80 3.72 -14.15
CA TRP A 305 13.47 4.30 -14.00
C TRP A 305 12.48 3.33 -13.35
N SER A 306 12.52 2.05 -13.69
CA SER A 306 11.74 1.02 -13.00
C SER A 306 12.07 0.95 -11.51
N TYR A 307 13.34 1.04 -11.13
CA TYR A 307 13.75 1.07 -9.72
C TYR A 307 13.19 2.29 -8.99
N LEU A 308 13.27 3.47 -9.60
CA LEU A 308 12.78 4.71 -9.00
C LEU A 308 11.24 4.73 -8.87
N LEU A 309 10.53 4.20 -9.87
CA LEU A 309 9.08 4.03 -9.83
C LEU A 309 8.66 3.12 -8.67
N TRP A 310 9.27 1.94 -8.59
CA TRP A 310 8.97 0.99 -7.52
C TRP A 310 9.42 1.47 -6.14
N LEU A 311 10.54 2.18 -6.05
CA LEU A 311 10.95 2.85 -4.81
C LEU A 311 9.88 3.83 -4.34
N THR A 312 9.37 4.68 -5.25
CA THR A 312 8.32 5.65 -4.96
C THR A 312 7.00 4.96 -4.60
N ALA A 313 6.60 3.93 -5.36
CA ALA A 313 5.40 3.15 -5.07
C ALA A 313 5.47 2.49 -3.68
N MET A 314 6.60 1.91 -3.32
CA MET A 314 6.81 1.27 -2.01
C MET A 314 6.88 2.27 -0.85
N VAL A 315 7.45 3.45 -1.05
CA VAL A 315 7.35 4.57 -0.10
C VAL A 315 5.88 5.01 0.02
N GLY A 316 5.18 5.12 -1.10
CA GLY A 316 3.77 5.48 -1.20
C GLY A 316 2.83 4.50 -0.51
N PHE A 317 3.18 3.22 -0.47
CA PHE A 317 2.41 2.18 0.22
C PHE A 317 2.16 2.54 1.69
N TRP A 318 3.16 3.11 2.36
CA TRP A 318 3.07 3.56 3.74
C TRP A 318 2.85 5.07 3.92
N ALA A 319 2.64 5.82 2.84
CA ALA A 319 2.45 7.27 2.92
C ALA A 319 1.27 7.68 3.81
N THR A 320 0.16 6.92 3.76
CA THR A 320 -0.99 7.12 4.64
C THR A 320 -0.63 6.97 6.12
N MET A 321 0.13 5.93 6.45
CA MET A 321 0.54 5.66 7.83
C MET A 321 1.59 6.66 8.31
N SER A 322 2.47 7.13 7.44
CA SER A 322 3.48 8.13 7.79
C SER A 322 2.87 9.45 8.28
N ILE A 323 1.73 9.84 7.72
CA ILE A 323 0.98 11.02 8.15
C ILE A 323 0.27 10.77 9.48
N SER A 324 -0.39 9.63 9.61
CA SER A 324 -1.25 9.30 10.76
C SER A 324 -0.57 8.47 11.85
N ILE A 325 0.74 8.31 11.80
CA ILE A 325 1.49 7.51 12.78
C ILE A 325 1.27 7.96 14.22
N ALA A 326 0.94 9.23 14.45
CA ALA A 326 0.60 9.76 15.75
C ALA A 326 -0.64 9.11 16.37
N ASP A 327 -1.56 8.59 15.56
CA ASP A 327 -2.75 7.85 16.02
C ASP A 327 -2.36 6.58 16.78
N ILE A 328 -1.20 6.02 16.47
CA ILE A 328 -0.59 4.86 17.12
C ILE A 328 0.39 5.29 18.20
N THR A 329 1.33 6.18 17.90
CA THR A 329 2.41 6.55 18.82
C THR A 329 1.94 7.35 20.03
N ARG A 330 0.71 7.88 20.02
CA ARG A 330 0.10 8.52 21.20
C ARG A 330 -0.06 7.59 22.42
N TYR A 331 0.03 6.27 22.20
CA TYR A 331 -0.02 5.25 23.25
C TYR A 331 1.36 4.78 23.70
N ALA A 332 2.44 5.17 23.01
CA ALA A 332 3.80 4.77 23.32
C ALA A 332 4.28 5.33 24.67
N ALA A 333 5.02 4.52 25.43
CA ALA A 333 5.54 4.90 26.74
C ALA A 333 6.67 5.93 26.63
N THR A 334 7.55 5.80 25.64
CA THR A 334 8.70 6.70 25.44
C THR A 334 9.00 6.95 23.96
N GLN A 335 9.78 8.01 23.68
CA GLN A 335 10.30 8.26 22.33
C GLN A 335 11.22 7.13 21.84
N LYS A 336 12.01 6.54 22.74
CA LYS A 336 12.88 5.41 22.40
C LYS A 336 12.05 4.19 21.96
N ASP A 337 10.93 3.94 22.62
CA ASP A 337 10.04 2.84 22.27
C ASP A 337 9.45 3.02 20.87
N GLN A 338 8.94 4.23 20.53
CA GLN A 338 8.36 4.46 19.21
C GLN A 338 9.42 4.40 18.10
N ILE A 339 10.63 4.92 18.34
CA ILE A 339 11.72 4.86 17.36
C ILE A 339 12.12 3.41 17.11
N ALA A 340 12.49 2.69 18.20
CA ALA A 340 12.95 1.31 18.09
C ALA A 340 11.85 0.38 17.51
N GLY A 341 10.61 0.54 17.98
CA GLY A 341 9.49 -0.28 17.51
C GLY A 341 9.20 -0.14 16.02
N GLN A 342 9.30 1.08 15.48
CA GLN A 342 9.09 1.33 14.05
C GLN A 342 10.24 0.78 13.21
N PHE A 343 11.50 1.01 13.57
CA PHE A 343 12.65 0.50 12.82
C PHE A 343 12.78 -1.03 12.87
N ILE A 344 12.46 -1.65 14.01
CA ILE A 344 12.47 -3.12 14.14
C ILE A 344 11.27 -3.73 13.40
N GLY A 345 10.08 -3.14 13.57
CA GLY A 345 8.85 -3.73 13.06
C GLY A 345 8.69 -3.60 11.55
N LEU A 346 8.75 -2.38 11.00
CA LEU A 346 8.36 -2.13 9.62
C LEU A 346 9.35 -2.68 8.58
N PRO A 347 10.63 -2.26 8.50
CA PRO A 347 11.51 -2.71 7.43
C PRO A 347 11.76 -4.23 7.43
N ALA A 348 12.00 -4.81 8.61
CA ALA A 348 12.26 -6.24 8.72
C ALA A 348 11.06 -7.09 8.31
N THR A 349 9.85 -6.72 8.74
CA THR A 349 8.63 -7.45 8.40
C THR A 349 8.30 -7.32 6.92
N MET A 350 8.46 -6.12 6.35
CA MET A 350 8.23 -5.90 4.91
C MET A 350 9.17 -6.75 4.06
N MET A 351 10.46 -6.78 4.38
CA MET A 351 11.42 -7.62 3.66
C MET A 351 11.08 -9.11 3.79
N LEU A 352 10.80 -9.57 5.01
CA LEU A 352 10.50 -10.99 5.26
C LEU A 352 9.25 -11.44 4.49
N TYR A 353 8.15 -10.69 4.59
CA TYR A 353 6.89 -11.10 3.98
C TYR A 353 6.87 -10.90 2.46
N SER A 354 7.59 -9.92 1.96
CA SER A 354 7.85 -9.76 0.54
C SER A 354 8.65 -10.91 -0.04
N PHE A 355 9.66 -11.40 0.71
CA PHE A 355 10.40 -12.61 0.33
C PHE A 355 9.47 -13.84 0.24
N VAL A 356 8.55 -13.99 1.20
CA VAL A 356 7.51 -15.05 1.11
C VAL A 356 6.75 -14.93 -0.21
N GLY A 357 6.28 -13.73 -0.56
CA GLY A 357 5.54 -13.48 -1.80
C GLY A 357 6.32 -13.89 -3.06
N ILE A 358 7.56 -13.43 -3.17
CA ILE A 358 8.43 -13.75 -4.31
C ILE A 358 8.69 -15.25 -4.38
N PHE A 359 9.13 -15.84 -3.27
CA PHE A 359 9.56 -17.24 -3.21
C PHE A 359 8.41 -18.21 -3.55
N VAL A 360 7.23 -17.95 -2.98
CA VAL A 360 6.04 -18.80 -3.18
C VAL A 360 5.50 -18.66 -4.61
N THR A 361 5.52 -17.46 -5.19
CA THR A 361 5.12 -17.25 -6.59
C THR A 361 6.06 -17.97 -7.55
N CYS A 362 7.37 -17.86 -7.34
CA CYS A 362 8.37 -18.60 -8.16
C CYS A 362 8.18 -20.12 -8.05
N ALA A 363 7.93 -20.63 -6.83
CA ALA A 363 7.67 -22.06 -6.63
C ALA A 363 6.36 -22.53 -7.31
N ALA A 364 5.34 -21.68 -7.34
CA ALA A 364 4.08 -21.98 -8.04
C ALA A 364 4.31 -22.18 -9.54
N VAL A 365 5.14 -21.33 -10.13
CA VAL A 365 5.51 -21.44 -11.55
C VAL A 365 6.16 -22.80 -11.87
N ILE A 366 6.99 -23.32 -10.98
CA ILE A 366 7.60 -24.64 -11.15
C ILE A 366 6.57 -25.76 -11.04
N ASN A 367 5.73 -25.71 -10.01
CA ASN A 367 4.93 -26.84 -9.57
C ASN A 367 3.58 -27.00 -10.29
N PHE A 368 2.95 -25.91 -10.72
CA PHE A 368 1.63 -25.98 -11.36
C PHE A 368 1.78 -26.12 -12.88
N LYS A 369 1.21 -27.20 -13.42
CA LYS A 369 1.28 -27.51 -14.86
C LYS A 369 0.45 -26.57 -15.74
N ASP A 370 -0.56 -25.96 -15.18
CA ASP A 370 -1.47 -25.01 -15.84
C ASP A 370 -0.91 -23.60 -15.96
N ILE A 371 0.29 -23.33 -15.44
CA ILE A 371 1.01 -22.07 -15.60
C ILE A 371 1.99 -22.22 -16.75
N LEU A 372 1.62 -21.78 -17.93
CA LEU A 372 2.42 -21.90 -19.15
C LEU A 372 3.31 -20.69 -19.42
N ILE A 373 2.88 -19.51 -18.96
CA ILE A 373 3.52 -18.22 -19.17
C ILE A 373 3.52 -17.40 -17.88
N ALA A 374 4.31 -16.33 -17.82
CA ALA A 374 4.40 -15.48 -16.66
C ALA A 374 3.05 -14.85 -16.27
N ASP A 375 2.22 -14.50 -17.24
CA ASP A 375 0.91 -13.90 -17.00
C ASP A 375 -0.09 -14.81 -16.28
N ASP A 376 0.09 -16.15 -16.38
CA ASP A 376 -0.73 -17.15 -15.69
C ASP A 376 -0.29 -17.38 -14.23
N ALA A 377 0.83 -16.80 -13.79
CA ALA A 377 1.34 -17.00 -12.45
C ALA A 377 0.35 -16.46 -11.39
N PRO A 378 0.18 -17.17 -10.27
CA PRO A 378 -0.66 -16.69 -9.18
C PRO A 378 0.07 -15.60 -8.38
N TRP A 379 -0.08 -14.36 -8.81
CA TRP A 379 0.59 -13.20 -8.23
C TRP A 379 0.13 -12.83 -6.82
N ASP A 380 -0.96 -13.42 -6.35
CA ASP A 380 -1.49 -13.26 -5.00
C ASP A 380 -1.70 -14.60 -4.29
N PRO A 381 -1.62 -14.64 -2.94
CA PRO A 381 -1.70 -15.89 -2.20
C PRO A 381 -3.09 -16.53 -2.19
N VAL A 382 -4.17 -15.77 -2.41
CA VAL A 382 -5.53 -16.31 -2.46
C VAL A 382 -5.69 -17.18 -3.71
N SER A 383 -5.28 -16.65 -4.86
CA SER A 383 -5.27 -17.36 -6.15
C SER A 383 -4.32 -18.57 -6.12
N LEU A 384 -3.16 -18.43 -5.50
CA LEU A 384 -2.20 -19.54 -5.36
C LEU A 384 -2.78 -20.69 -4.54
N ILE A 385 -3.33 -20.40 -3.37
CA ILE A 385 -3.90 -21.40 -2.47
C ILE A 385 -5.09 -22.11 -3.12
N SER A 386 -5.89 -21.41 -3.93
CA SER A 386 -7.04 -22.00 -4.62
C SER A 386 -6.65 -23.08 -5.65
N LYS A 387 -5.40 -23.09 -6.12
CA LYS A 387 -4.85 -24.12 -7.02
C LYS A 387 -4.45 -25.43 -6.30
N PHE A 388 -4.51 -25.49 -4.97
CA PHE A 388 -4.15 -26.71 -4.23
C PHE A 388 -5.24 -27.77 -4.39
N LYS A 389 -4.81 -29.02 -4.63
CA LYS A 389 -5.74 -30.15 -4.89
C LYS A 389 -6.56 -30.59 -3.68
N ASN A 390 -6.08 -30.32 -2.46
CA ASN A 390 -6.76 -30.74 -1.24
C ASN A 390 -7.72 -29.64 -0.77
N PRO A 391 -9.05 -29.84 -0.86
CA PRO A 391 -10.04 -28.83 -0.47
C PRO A 391 -9.91 -28.39 0.98
N MET A 392 -9.54 -29.28 1.90
CA MET A 392 -9.38 -28.95 3.32
C MET A 392 -8.20 -27.98 3.53
N VAL A 393 -7.09 -28.17 2.80
CA VAL A 393 -5.95 -27.26 2.84
C VAL A 393 -6.35 -25.88 2.32
N VAL A 394 -7.11 -25.82 1.22
CA VAL A 394 -7.64 -24.57 0.66
C VAL A 394 -8.51 -23.86 1.68
N ILE A 395 -9.51 -24.56 2.25
CA ILE A 395 -10.45 -23.97 3.22
C ILE A 395 -9.72 -23.41 4.43
N VAL A 396 -8.84 -24.21 5.06
CA VAL A 396 -8.11 -23.79 6.27
C VAL A 396 -7.20 -22.60 5.97
N ALA A 397 -6.46 -22.64 4.86
CA ALA A 397 -5.56 -21.56 4.49
C ALA A 397 -6.32 -20.28 4.13
N GLN A 398 -7.44 -20.37 3.42
CA GLN A 398 -8.28 -19.20 3.10
C GLN A 398 -8.96 -18.61 4.35
N ILE A 399 -9.33 -19.42 5.35
CA ILE A 399 -9.81 -18.89 6.65
C ILE A 399 -8.71 -18.09 7.33
N PHE A 400 -7.46 -18.54 7.31
CA PHE A 400 -6.35 -17.79 7.86
C PHE A 400 -6.12 -16.49 7.07
N MET A 401 -6.25 -16.50 5.75
CA MET A 401 -6.19 -15.29 4.92
C MET A 401 -7.32 -14.31 5.26
N LEU A 402 -8.53 -14.77 5.53
CA LEU A 402 -9.64 -13.93 5.97
C LEU A 402 -9.36 -13.22 7.29
N ILE A 403 -8.87 -13.96 8.30
CA ILE A 403 -8.52 -13.41 9.61
C ILE A 403 -7.43 -12.35 9.45
N ALA A 404 -6.43 -12.64 8.67
CA ALA A 404 -5.34 -11.77 8.34
C ALA A 404 -5.78 -10.46 7.71
N THR A 405 -6.53 -10.60 6.63
CA THR A 405 -7.03 -9.46 5.85
C THR A 405 -7.96 -8.60 6.69
N LEU A 406 -8.83 -9.21 7.51
CA LEU A 406 -9.71 -8.49 8.43
C LEU A 406 -8.91 -7.67 9.44
N SER A 407 -7.91 -8.26 10.08
CA SER A 407 -7.06 -7.58 11.06
C SER A 407 -6.35 -6.36 10.45
N THR A 408 -5.59 -6.59 9.37
CA THR A 408 -4.87 -5.53 8.68
C THR A 408 -5.81 -4.43 8.20
N ASN A 409 -6.96 -4.81 7.65
CA ASN A 409 -7.93 -3.86 7.12
C ASN A 409 -8.45 -2.90 8.19
N ILE A 410 -8.81 -3.44 9.34
CA ILE A 410 -9.33 -2.63 10.44
C ILE A 410 -8.22 -1.76 11.06
N ALA A 411 -7.03 -2.31 11.30
CA ALA A 411 -5.91 -1.58 11.90
C ALA A 411 -5.42 -0.43 11.03
N ALA A 412 -5.14 -0.70 9.75
CA ALA A 412 -4.51 0.27 8.87
C ALA A 412 -5.53 1.22 8.20
N ASN A 413 -6.73 0.71 7.88
CA ASN A 413 -7.65 1.39 6.99
C ASN A 413 -8.94 1.89 7.64
N VAL A 414 -9.17 1.63 8.94
CA VAL A 414 -10.35 2.13 9.67
C VAL A 414 -9.98 3.16 10.73
N ILE A 415 -8.94 2.92 11.53
CA ILE A 415 -8.61 3.78 12.68
C ILE A 415 -8.37 5.23 12.26
N ALA A 416 -7.52 5.45 11.28
CA ALA A 416 -7.14 6.80 10.89
C ALA A 416 -8.24 7.56 10.10
N PRO A 417 -8.97 6.96 9.13
CA PRO A 417 -10.11 7.66 8.53
C PRO A 417 -11.23 7.92 9.53
N SER A 418 -11.47 7.03 10.50
CA SER A 418 -12.43 7.30 11.59
C SER A 418 -12.08 8.56 12.36
N ASN A 419 -10.81 8.73 12.76
CA ASN A 419 -10.32 9.95 13.39
C ASN A 419 -10.41 11.17 12.47
N ALA A 420 -10.13 11.01 11.17
CA ALA A 420 -10.23 12.08 10.19
C ALA A 420 -11.66 12.59 10.02
N PHE A 421 -12.64 11.68 9.89
CA PHE A 421 -14.05 12.01 9.79
C PHE A 421 -14.61 12.57 11.11
N SER A 422 -14.21 12.02 12.26
CA SER A 422 -14.55 12.60 13.57
C SER A 422 -14.03 14.04 13.70
N ASN A 423 -12.87 14.35 13.15
CA ASN A 423 -12.31 15.70 13.20
C ASN A 423 -13.09 16.73 12.36
N LEU A 424 -13.90 16.30 11.35
CA LEU A 424 -14.75 17.21 10.60
C LEU A 424 -15.87 17.82 11.46
N TRP A 425 -16.54 16.97 12.24
CA TRP A 425 -17.62 17.36 13.15
C TRP A 425 -17.52 16.58 14.46
N PRO A 426 -16.59 16.97 15.38
CA PRO A 426 -16.25 16.17 16.56
C PRO A 426 -17.43 15.85 17.48
N LYS A 427 -18.45 16.72 17.53
CA LYS A 427 -19.67 16.50 18.33
C LYS A 427 -20.73 15.64 17.62
N LYS A 428 -20.63 15.40 16.31
CA LYS A 428 -21.63 14.68 15.50
C LYS A 428 -21.14 13.33 14.99
N ILE A 429 -19.86 13.22 14.65
CA ILE A 429 -19.26 12.01 14.10
C ILE A 429 -18.37 11.39 15.17
N SER A 430 -18.81 10.25 15.70
CA SER A 430 -17.99 9.41 16.58
C SER A 430 -16.98 8.59 15.75
N PHE A 431 -15.98 8.01 16.41
CA PHE A 431 -15.06 7.05 15.80
C PHE A 431 -15.81 5.93 15.06
N ARG A 432 -16.85 5.36 15.69
CA ARG A 432 -17.68 4.31 15.11
C ARG A 432 -18.38 4.77 13.84
N THR A 433 -19.00 5.94 13.87
CA THR A 433 -19.66 6.53 12.68
C THR A 433 -18.66 6.80 11.56
N GLY A 434 -17.47 7.32 11.89
CA GLY A 434 -16.37 7.50 10.92
C GLY A 434 -15.93 6.19 10.27
N GLY A 435 -15.85 5.10 11.04
CA GLY A 435 -15.57 3.77 10.53
C GLY A 435 -16.66 3.24 9.59
N MET A 436 -17.94 3.48 9.92
CA MET A 436 -19.06 3.10 9.04
C MET A 436 -19.02 3.88 7.72
N ILE A 437 -18.71 5.18 7.75
CA ILE A 437 -18.49 6.01 6.55
C ILE A 437 -17.34 5.40 5.71
N THR A 438 -16.25 5.00 6.34
CA THR A 438 -15.11 4.34 5.66
C THR A 438 -15.56 3.08 4.90
N GLY A 439 -16.36 2.24 5.54
CA GLY A 439 -16.89 1.02 4.93
C GLY A 439 -17.76 1.28 3.71
N VAL A 440 -18.62 2.29 3.75
CA VAL A 440 -19.48 2.68 2.61
C VAL A 440 -18.64 3.27 1.47
N LEU A 441 -17.74 4.20 1.77
CA LEU A 441 -16.86 4.79 0.75
C LEU A 441 -15.95 3.75 0.09
N GLY A 442 -15.51 2.72 0.85
CA GLY A 442 -14.70 1.63 0.32
C GLY A 442 -15.38 0.80 -0.78
N ILE A 443 -16.72 0.73 -0.78
CA ILE A 443 -17.47 0.11 -1.89
C ILE A 443 -17.51 1.05 -3.09
N LEU A 444 -17.82 2.33 -2.86
CA LEU A 444 -18.02 3.33 -3.92
C LEU A 444 -16.78 3.59 -4.77
N ILE A 445 -15.59 3.32 -4.24
CA ILE A 445 -14.31 3.46 -4.95
C ILE A 445 -14.07 2.31 -5.96
N MET A 446 -14.94 1.31 -6.03
CA MET A 446 -14.83 0.17 -6.94
C MET A 446 -13.48 -0.57 -6.82
N PRO A 447 -13.20 -1.21 -5.67
CA PRO A 447 -11.88 -1.73 -5.34
C PRO A 447 -11.35 -2.81 -6.28
N TRP A 448 -12.20 -3.53 -6.99
CA TRP A 448 -11.83 -4.51 -8.00
C TRP A 448 -11.10 -3.91 -9.21
N TRP A 449 -11.34 -2.64 -9.51
CA TRP A 449 -10.61 -1.90 -10.55
C TRP A 449 -9.30 -1.34 -10.01
N LEU A 450 -9.35 -0.81 -8.79
CA LEU A 450 -8.19 -0.21 -8.15
C LEU A 450 -7.06 -1.21 -7.93
N LEU A 451 -7.38 -2.47 -7.66
CA LEU A 451 -6.39 -3.53 -7.47
C LEU A 451 -5.56 -3.80 -8.73
N ASN A 452 -6.17 -3.71 -9.91
CA ASN A 452 -5.48 -3.92 -11.19
C ASN A 452 -4.48 -2.80 -11.50
N GLU A 453 -4.75 -1.58 -11.04
CA GLU A 453 -3.94 -0.36 -11.27
C GLU A 453 -3.14 0.05 -10.03
N ILE A 454 -2.81 -0.90 -9.14
CA ILE A 454 -2.28 -0.61 -7.80
C ILE A 454 -0.97 0.19 -7.83
N SER A 455 -0.07 -0.04 -8.80
CA SER A 455 1.20 0.69 -8.91
C SER A 455 0.98 2.16 -9.29
N GLY A 456 0.14 2.43 -10.28
CA GLY A 456 -0.24 3.79 -10.69
C GLY A 456 -0.95 4.53 -9.56
N PHE A 457 -1.87 3.84 -8.86
CA PHE A 457 -2.55 4.37 -7.69
C PHE A 457 -1.56 4.77 -6.58
N LEU A 458 -0.56 3.95 -6.29
CA LEU A 458 0.45 4.24 -5.26
C LEU A 458 1.29 5.47 -5.61
N ILE A 459 1.69 5.64 -6.86
CA ILE A 459 2.46 6.80 -7.31
C ILE A 459 1.61 8.07 -7.21
N PHE A 460 0.35 8.02 -7.63
CA PHE A 460 -0.59 9.14 -7.51
C PHE A 460 -0.81 9.55 -6.06
N VAL A 461 -1.10 8.59 -5.19
CA VAL A 461 -1.28 8.79 -3.74
C VAL A 461 -0.02 9.37 -3.10
N SER A 462 1.16 8.94 -3.54
CA SER A 462 2.45 9.48 -3.10
C SER A 462 2.56 10.97 -3.34
N GLY A 463 2.14 11.43 -4.52
CA GLY A 463 2.11 12.85 -4.90
C GLY A 463 1.12 13.70 -4.10
N LEU A 464 0.05 13.10 -3.59
CA LEU A 464 -0.91 13.78 -2.70
C LEU A 464 -0.43 13.87 -1.25
N LEU A 465 0.17 12.81 -0.73
CA LEU A 465 0.47 12.67 0.70
C LEU A 465 1.88 13.10 1.09
N GLY A 466 2.85 13.01 0.18
CA GLY A 466 4.21 13.52 0.40
C GLY A 466 4.22 14.99 0.84
N PRO A 467 3.51 15.90 0.12
CA PRO A 467 3.37 17.30 0.50
C PRO A 467 2.80 17.53 1.90
N VAL A 468 1.79 16.77 2.29
CA VAL A 468 1.19 16.87 3.63
C VAL A 468 2.21 16.55 4.71
N LEU A 469 2.96 15.47 4.55
CA LEU A 469 3.98 15.06 5.51
C LEU A 469 5.14 16.06 5.57
N GLY A 470 5.55 16.59 4.42
CA GLY A 470 6.57 17.63 4.33
C GLY A 470 6.23 18.87 5.16
N ILE A 471 4.98 19.35 5.06
CA ILE A 471 4.48 20.49 5.83
C ILE A 471 4.43 20.17 7.33
N LEU A 472 3.92 18.98 7.72
CA LEU A 472 3.86 18.59 9.12
C LEU A 472 5.22 18.56 9.81
N ILE A 473 6.22 17.96 9.15
CA ILE A 473 7.58 17.88 9.67
C ILE A 473 8.23 19.27 9.70
N ALA A 474 8.08 20.08 8.64
CA ALA A 474 8.60 21.44 8.57
C ALA A 474 8.02 22.32 9.69
N ASP A 475 6.70 22.28 9.90
CA ASP A 475 6.03 23.03 10.97
C ASP A 475 6.56 22.62 12.33
N TYR A 476 6.50 21.32 12.63
CA TYR A 476 6.80 20.81 13.96
C TYR A 476 8.28 21.01 14.36
N TYR A 477 9.22 20.74 13.44
CA TYR A 477 10.65 20.78 13.76
C TYR A 477 11.28 22.15 13.54
N LEU A 478 11.01 22.81 12.43
CA LEU A 478 11.70 24.05 12.04
C LEU A 478 10.97 25.31 12.51
N VAL A 479 9.64 25.35 12.35
CA VAL A 479 8.85 26.54 12.73
C VAL A 479 8.59 26.55 14.22
N ARG A 480 8.08 25.45 14.78
CA ARG A 480 7.67 25.37 16.20
C ARG A 480 8.69 24.76 17.13
N LYS A 481 9.82 24.26 16.62
CA LYS A 481 10.91 23.69 17.42
C LYS A 481 10.41 22.68 18.45
N LYS A 482 9.51 21.77 18.03
CA LYS A 482 8.86 20.70 18.82
C LYS A 482 7.99 21.21 19.99
N LYS A 483 7.47 22.44 19.92
CA LYS A 483 6.61 23.03 20.94
C LYS A 483 5.23 23.32 20.37
N LEU A 484 4.20 22.72 20.96
CA LEU A 484 2.78 22.98 20.66
C LEU A 484 2.08 23.40 21.96
N GLU A 485 1.23 24.39 21.86
CA GLU A 485 0.32 24.79 22.95
C GLU A 485 -0.91 23.89 22.89
N LEU A 486 -0.93 22.84 23.74
CA LEU A 486 -1.88 21.73 23.65
C LEU A 486 -3.34 22.17 23.75
N ALA A 487 -3.68 23.07 24.68
CA ALA A 487 -5.03 23.58 24.85
C ALA A 487 -5.49 24.41 23.62
N GLU A 488 -4.58 25.18 23.01
CA GLU A 488 -4.88 26.02 21.87
C GLU A 488 -5.26 25.22 20.60
N LEU A 489 -4.84 23.94 20.50
CA LEU A 489 -5.27 23.06 19.42
C LEU A 489 -6.77 22.76 19.43
N TYR A 490 -7.45 23.00 20.56
CA TYR A 490 -8.88 22.76 20.75
C TYR A 490 -9.69 24.07 20.81
N LYS A 491 -9.10 25.24 20.58
CA LYS A 491 -9.80 26.52 20.57
C LYS A 491 -10.08 26.98 19.15
N GLU A 492 -11.36 27.28 18.82
CA GLU A 492 -11.73 27.81 17.50
C GLU A 492 -11.08 29.16 17.21
N ASP A 493 -10.97 30.01 18.23
CA ASP A 493 -10.38 31.34 18.15
C ASP A 493 -8.91 31.38 18.65
N GLY A 494 -8.28 30.22 18.85
CA GLY A 494 -6.93 30.09 19.33
C GLY A 494 -5.88 30.48 18.31
N ILE A 495 -4.60 30.39 18.71
CA ILE A 495 -3.45 30.75 17.87
C ILE A 495 -3.37 29.94 16.56
N TYR A 496 -3.98 28.76 16.53
CA TYR A 496 -4.02 27.90 15.35
C TYR A 496 -5.23 28.14 14.43
N SER A 497 -6.04 29.14 14.70
CA SER A 497 -7.12 29.61 13.80
C SER A 497 -6.63 30.57 12.72
N TYR A 498 -5.37 31.00 12.78
CA TYR A 498 -4.73 31.85 11.78
C TYR A 498 -5.58 33.06 11.35
N GLY A 499 -5.90 33.93 12.32
CA GLY A 499 -6.68 35.14 12.08
C GLY A 499 -8.17 34.90 11.86
N LYS A 500 -8.72 33.89 12.54
CA LYS A 500 -10.14 33.47 12.53
C LYS A 500 -10.61 32.80 11.23
N THR A 501 -9.74 32.67 10.20
CA THR A 501 -10.11 31.98 8.95
C THR A 501 -10.13 30.46 9.13
N GLY A 502 -9.37 29.92 10.08
CA GLY A 502 -9.15 28.49 10.27
C GLY A 502 -8.13 27.88 9.29
N PHE A 503 -7.52 28.67 8.42
CA PHE A 503 -6.58 28.22 7.39
C PHE A 503 -5.22 28.90 7.53
N ASN A 504 -4.16 28.11 7.59
CA ASN A 504 -2.80 28.61 7.42
C ASN A 504 -2.49 28.81 5.93
N LYS A 505 -2.50 30.05 5.46
CA LYS A 505 -2.25 30.38 4.05
C LYS A 505 -0.91 29.81 3.54
N ALA A 506 0.14 29.84 4.37
CA ALA A 506 1.45 29.31 4.00
C ALA A 506 1.37 27.79 3.74
N ALA A 507 0.63 27.05 4.59
CA ALA A 507 0.43 25.61 4.40
C ALA A 507 -0.42 25.31 3.16
N MET A 508 -1.47 26.09 2.89
CA MET A 508 -2.31 25.89 1.71
C MET A 508 -1.53 26.11 0.41
N ILE A 509 -0.74 27.18 0.35
CA ILE A 509 0.12 27.47 -0.81
C ILE A 509 1.17 26.37 -1.00
N ALA A 510 1.88 25.98 0.08
CA ALA A 510 2.88 24.94 0.03
C ALA A 510 2.31 23.58 -0.39
N LEU A 511 1.09 23.24 0.11
CA LEU A 511 0.38 22.03 -0.27
C LEU A 511 0.01 22.03 -1.75
N PHE A 512 -0.58 23.14 -2.22
CA PHE A 512 -0.99 23.27 -3.63
C PHE A 512 0.19 23.08 -4.57
N PHE A 513 1.28 23.82 -4.37
CA PHE A 513 2.45 23.72 -5.24
C PHE A 513 3.17 22.37 -5.09
N GLY A 514 3.24 21.80 -3.88
CA GLY A 514 3.82 20.47 -3.67
C GLY A 514 3.05 19.39 -4.44
N VAL A 515 1.72 19.39 -4.37
CA VAL A 515 0.87 18.44 -5.11
C VAL A 515 0.96 18.71 -6.62
N PHE A 516 0.88 19.98 -7.04
CA PHE A 516 0.94 20.34 -8.46
C PHE A 516 2.23 19.85 -9.12
N VAL A 517 3.38 20.14 -8.52
CA VAL A 517 4.68 19.74 -9.09
C VAL A 517 4.87 18.20 -9.03
N ALA A 518 4.38 17.55 -7.98
CA ALA A 518 4.45 16.10 -7.86
C ALA A 518 3.63 15.37 -8.95
N LEU A 519 2.50 15.95 -9.36
CA LEU A 519 1.57 15.29 -10.28
C LEU A 519 1.63 15.78 -11.72
N ILE A 520 2.24 16.95 -11.99
CA ILE A 520 2.23 17.55 -13.34
C ILE A 520 2.80 16.61 -14.42
N GLY A 521 3.78 15.78 -14.06
CA GLY A 521 4.40 14.83 -14.98
C GLY A 521 3.46 13.71 -15.47
N TYR A 522 2.31 13.51 -14.81
CA TYR A 522 1.28 12.60 -15.29
C TYR A 522 0.66 13.08 -16.62
N TRP A 523 0.50 14.40 -16.79
CA TRP A 523 -0.08 15.01 -17.99
C TRP A 523 0.97 15.55 -18.96
N VAL A 524 2.18 15.85 -18.48
CA VAL A 524 3.26 16.46 -19.29
C VAL A 524 4.43 15.48 -19.40
N PRO A 525 4.60 14.75 -20.54
CA PRO A 525 5.59 13.68 -20.68
C PRO A 525 7.03 14.10 -20.36
N VAL A 526 7.44 15.30 -20.74
CA VAL A 526 8.80 15.85 -20.46
C VAL A 526 9.06 15.95 -18.94
N LEU A 527 8.02 16.09 -18.12
CA LEU A 527 8.10 16.20 -16.66
C LEU A 527 7.79 14.88 -15.94
N ASN A 528 7.69 13.77 -16.68
CA ASN A 528 7.33 12.46 -16.10
C ASN A 528 8.27 12.03 -14.95
N PHE A 529 9.52 12.46 -14.97
CA PHE A 529 10.46 12.20 -13.87
C PHE A 529 9.99 12.78 -12.53
N LEU A 530 9.27 13.90 -12.51
CA LEU A 530 8.69 14.48 -11.30
C LEU A 530 7.56 13.59 -10.75
N TYR A 531 6.74 13.04 -11.64
CA TYR A 531 5.68 12.11 -11.30
C TYR A 531 6.24 10.76 -10.81
N SER A 532 7.25 10.24 -11.49
CA SER A 532 7.93 8.99 -11.09
C SER A 532 8.53 9.07 -9.69
N LEU A 533 8.91 10.29 -9.25
CA LEU A 533 9.42 10.59 -7.91
C LEU A 533 8.41 11.39 -7.06
N SER A 534 7.11 11.24 -7.31
CA SER A 534 6.06 12.12 -6.80
C SER A 534 6.09 12.33 -5.28
N TRP A 535 6.38 11.29 -4.49
CA TRP A 535 6.48 11.44 -3.04
C TRP A 535 7.63 12.37 -2.64
N PHE A 536 8.82 12.14 -3.21
CA PHE A 536 10.03 12.93 -2.89
C PHE A 536 9.87 14.36 -3.37
N THR A 537 9.43 14.55 -4.60
CA THR A 537 9.20 15.86 -5.21
C THR A 537 8.19 16.67 -4.39
N GLY A 538 7.04 16.08 -4.10
CA GLY A 538 5.99 16.74 -3.34
C GLY A 538 6.40 17.05 -1.90
N PHE A 539 7.08 16.12 -1.23
CA PHE A 539 7.60 16.29 0.13
C PHE A 539 8.61 17.46 0.19
N ILE A 540 9.62 17.43 -0.67
CA ILE A 540 10.71 18.43 -0.64
C ILE A 540 10.17 19.83 -0.96
N ILE A 541 9.40 19.97 -2.03
CA ILE A 541 8.87 21.26 -2.46
C ILE A 541 7.97 21.87 -1.40
N SER A 542 7.04 21.11 -0.86
CA SER A 542 6.14 21.63 0.16
C SER A 542 6.86 21.93 1.47
N PHE A 543 7.83 21.11 1.87
CA PHE A 543 8.66 21.34 3.05
C PHE A 543 9.41 22.68 2.94
N VAL A 544 10.15 22.90 1.84
CA VAL A 544 10.96 24.10 1.62
C VAL A 544 10.07 25.33 1.51
N LEU A 545 9.04 25.27 0.68
CA LEU A 545 8.13 26.39 0.45
C LEU A 545 7.40 26.79 1.74
N TYR A 546 6.96 25.84 2.54
CA TYR A 546 6.33 26.10 3.82
C TYR A 546 7.25 26.86 4.78
N VAL A 547 8.51 26.41 4.92
CA VAL A 547 9.50 27.08 5.79
C VAL A 547 9.76 28.51 5.33
N LEU A 548 9.92 28.74 4.02
CA LEU A 548 10.15 30.07 3.47
C LEU A 548 8.97 31.03 3.73
N LEU A 549 7.74 30.55 3.49
CA LEU A 549 6.52 31.34 3.70
C LEU A 549 6.27 31.66 5.18
N MET A 550 6.55 30.72 6.09
CA MET A 550 6.40 30.94 7.53
C MET A 550 7.44 31.88 8.10
N LYS A 551 8.69 31.85 7.61
CA LYS A 551 9.72 32.84 7.98
C LYS A 551 9.30 34.27 7.58
N LYS A 552 8.78 34.46 6.37
CA LYS A 552 8.31 35.76 5.88
C LYS A 552 7.16 36.30 6.75
N ASN A 553 6.21 35.47 7.14
CA ASN A 553 5.11 35.88 7.99
C ASN A 553 5.57 36.32 9.39
N ASN A 554 6.54 35.63 10.00
CA ASN A 554 7.12 36.02 11.28
C ASN A 554 7.86 37.36 11.20
N THR A 555 8.60 37.62 10.12
CA THR A 555 9.30 38.92 9.90
C THR A 555 8.29 40.04 9.75
N THR A 556 7.17 39.83 9.05
CA THR A 556 6.13 40.85 8.86
C THR A 556 5.37 41.16 10.17
N LEU A 557 5.24 40.19 11.08
CA LEU A 557 4.64 40.41 12.41
C LEU A 557 5.58 41.21 13.36
N ILE A 558 6.89 41.03 13.23
CA ILE A 558 7.89 41.78 14.00
C ILE A 558 7.95 43.23 13.53
N THR A 559 7.91 43.49 12.23
CA THR A 559 7.94 44.86 11.67
C THR A 559 6.64 45.63 11.89
N LYS A 560 5.51 44.97 12.17
CA LYS A 560 4.24 45.62 12.54
C LYS A 560 4.11 45.91 14.04
N LYS A 561 5.00 45.35 14.88
CA LYS A 561 5.07 45.63 16.32
C LYS A 561 6.14 46.63 16.71
N SER A 562 7.00 47.00 15.78
CA SER A 562 7.96 48.14 15.89
C SER A 562 7.37 49.36 15.19
#